data_d9d2a0b7b6e16efaab05fcbee00439ff
#
_entry.id   d9d2a0b7b6e16efaab05fcbee00439ff
#
_cell.length_a   1.000
_cell.length_b   1.000
_cell.length_c   1.000
_cell.angle_alpha   90.00
_cell.angle_beta   90.00
_cell.angle_gamma   90.00
#
_symmetry.space_group_name_H-M   'P 1'
#
loop_
_entity.id
_entity.type
_entity.pdbx_description
1 polymer ?
#
loop_
_entity_poly.entity_id
_entity_poly.type
_entity_poly.pdbx_seq_one_letter_code
_entity_poly.pdbx_strand_id
1 'polypeptide(L)'
;TPSFTMVVVPLIGLILLVQLIVSRGKSFRNAFRLCVIMIPTGIALLYQFSGIFTGTNVMGEETGIAIGFAKVWSNYSKSIPLSIIMGMALPIGVLCLNLLFDLKSIKQNRYYWFAWLNYLAATLMFLVFYEKGFRMMHANFSWGYMHGMFFVFLMTLIVMVKNVREWWKSWKVIFVIGEIAVFFYHLVCGVNFLMYAVMGNDLAGF
;
A
#
# COMPACT_ATOMS: atom_id res chain seq x y z
N THR A 1 6.60 -11.10 2.01
CA THR A 1 5.30 -11.82 1.97
C THR A 1 4.80 -11.92 0.54
N PRO A 2 4.20 -13.06 0.12
CA PRO A 2 3.65 -13.22 -1.23
C PRO A 2 2.68 -12.11 -1.63
N SER A 3 1.88 -11.63 -0.69
CA SER A 3 0.86 -10.59 -0.90
C SER A 3 1.42 -9.28 -1.44
N PHE A 4 2.60 -8.85 -0.99
CA PHE A 4 3.25 -7.67 -1.54
C PHE A 4 3.65 -7.87 -3.00
N THR A 5 4.24 -9.00 -3.31
CA THR A 5 4.67 -9.33 -4.67
C THR A 5 3.50 -9.49 -5.63
N MET A 6 2.36 -10.02 -5.14
CA MET A 6 1.10 -10.11 -5.89
C MET A 6 0.56 -8.73 -6.30
N VAL A 7 0.87 -7.66 -5.57
CA VAL A 7 0.50 -6.29 -5.92
C VAL A 7 1.52 -5.68 -6.88
N VAL A 8 2.81 -5.75 -6.52
CA VAL A 8 3.89 -5.04 -7.22
C VAL A 8 4.12 -5.59 -8.63
N VAL A 9 4.08 -6.91 -8.81
CA VAL A 9 4.34 -7.54 -10.12
C VAL A 9 3.29 -7.12 -11.17
N PRO A 10 1.97 -7.26 -10.94
CA PRO A 10 0.97 -6.78 -11.88
C PRO A 10 1.02 -5.26 -12.09
N LEU A 11 1.27 -4.49 -11.03
CA LEU A 11 1.39 -3.04 -11.13
C LEU A 11 2.55 -2.62 -12.06
N ILE A 12 3.73 -3.22 -11.89
CA ILE A 12 4.87 -2.97 -12.77
C ILE A 12 4.52 -3.40 -14.20
N GLY A 13 3.90 -4.58 -14.38
CA GLY A 13 3.45 -5.05 -15.68
C GLY A 13 2.51 -4.05 -16.37
N LEU A 14 1.54 -3.51 -15.64
CA LEU A 14 0.62 -2.49 -16.14
C LEU A 14 1.36 -1.19 -16.51
N ILE A 15 2.27 -0.71 -15.67
CA ILE A 15 3.08 0.49 -15.94
C ILE A 15 3.92 0.29 -17.22
N LEU A 16 4.54 -0.87 -17.38
CA LEU A 16 5.33 -1.18 -18.57
C LEU A 16 4.45 -1.25 -19.83
N LEU A 17 3.27 -1.83 -19.73
CA LEU A 17 2.30 -1.88 -20.83
C LEU A 17 1.87 -0.46 -21.26
N VAL A 18 1.49 0.38 -20.31
CA VAL A 18 1.13 1.78 -20.57
C VAL A 18 2.31 2.54 -21.18
N GLN A 19 3.51 2.36 -20.64
CA GLN A 19 4.72 2.99 -21.18
C GLN A 19 5.00 2.54 -22.62
N LEU A 20 4.80 1.27 -22.92
CA LEU A 20 4.98 0.72 -24.28
C LEU A 20 3.99 1.33 -25.28
N ILE A 21 2.72 1.44 -24.88
CA ILE A 21 1.66 2.06 -25.70
C ILE A 21 1.97 3.55 -25.94
N VAL A 22 2.23 4.31 -24.87
CA VAL A 22 2.50 5.76 -24.95
C VAL A 22 3.76 6.06 -25.76
N SER A 23 4.80 5.23 -25.62
CA SER A 23 6.06 5.38 -26.38
C SER A 23 5.97 4.87 -27.83
N ARG A 24 4.81 4.33 -28.25
CA ARG A 24 4.62 3.68 -29.56
C ARG A 24 5.70 2.61 -29.83
N GLY A 25 5.99 1.79 -28.81
CA GLY A 25 6.96 0.69 -28.90
C GLY A 25 8.44 1.09 -28.72
N LYS A 26 8.78 2.38 -28.63
CA LYS A 26 10.19 2.81 -28.47
C LYS A 26 10.83 2.34 -27.16
N SER A 27 10.03 2.06 -26.13
CA SER A 27 10.51 1.55 -24.83
C SER A 27 10.57 0.02 -24.74
N PHE A 28 10.29 -0.70 -25.85
CA PHE A 28 10.20 -2.17 -25.87
C PHE A 28 11.43 -2.85 -25.24
N ARG A 29 12.63 -2.44 -25.59
CA ARG A 29 13.89 -3.03 -25.06
C ARG A 29 13.98 -2.95 -23.53
N ASN A 30 13.57 -1.82 -22.95
CA ASN A 30 13.60 -1.63 -21.49
C ASN A 30 12.47 -2.41 -20.82
N ALA A 31 11.26 -2.40 -21.38
CA ALA A 31 10.14 -3.18 -20.91
C ALA A 31 10.47 -4.68 -20.93
N PHE A 32 11.01 -5.19 -22.02
CA PHE A 32 11.44 -6.59 -22.14
C PHE A 32 12.47 -6.98 -21.09
N ARG A 33 13.51 -6.16 -20.87
CA ARG A 33 14.53 -6.42 -19.84
C ARG A 33 13.91 -6.51 -18.44
N LEU A 34 13.01 -5.61 -18.09
CA LEU A 34 12.33 -5.64 -16.80
C LEU A 34 11.42 -6.87 -16.67
N CYS A 35 10.70 -7.24 -17.73
CA CYS A 35 9.91 -8.47 -17.73
C CYS A 35 10.79 -9.70 -17.48
N VAL A 36 11.96 -9.80 -18.14
CA VAL A 36 12.90 -10.92 -17.93
C VAL A 36 13.39 -10.97 -16.49
N ILE A 37 13.72 -9.83 -15.88
CA ILE A 37 14.14 -9.76 -14.47
C ILE A 37 13.01 -10.20 -13.53
N MET A 38 11.75 -9.99 -13.91
CA MET A 38 10.58 -10.38 -13.10
C MET A 38 10.19 -11.86 -13.22
N ILE A 39 10.72 -12.61 -14.22
CA ILE A 39 10.39 -14.03 -14.44
C ILE A 39 10.62 -14.88 -13.18
N PRO A 40 11.78 -14.84 -12.48
CA PRO A 40 11.99 -15.65 -11.29
C PRO A 40 10.95 -15.37 -10.20
N THR A 41 10.57 -14.12 -10.03
CA THR A 41 9.53 -13.71 -9.08
C THR A 41 8.16 -14.25 -9.48
N GLY A 42 7.83 -14.19 -10.77
CA GLY A 42 6.59 -14.76 -11.30
C GLY A 42 6.51 -16.28 -11.10
N ILE A 43 7.60 -17.00 -11.37
CA ILE A 43 7.69 -18.45 -11.14
C ILE A 43 7.50 -18.77 -9.65
N ALA A 44 8.19 -18.03 -8.75
CA ALA A 44 8.06 -18.22 -7.32
C ALA A 44 6.62 -17.98 -6.83
N LEU A 45 5.93 -16.96 -7.36
CA LEU A 45 4.52 -16.71 -7.06
C LEU A 45 3.61 -17.84 -7.53
N LEU A 46 3.80 -18.32 -8.76
CA LEU A 46 3.01 -19.45 -9.30
C LEU A 46 3.23 -20.71 -8.49
N TYR A 47 4.48 -21.01 -8.11
CA TYR A 47 4.78 -22.16 -7.26
C TYR A 47 4.11 -22.05 -5.89
N GLN A 48 4.20 -20.89 -5.24
CA GLN A 48 3.54 -20.65 -3.96
C GLN A 48 2.01 -20.72 -4.09
N PHE A 49 1.46 -20.18 -5.18
CA PHE A 49 0.03 -20.24 -5.44
C PHE A 49 -0.45 -21.69 -5.58
N SER A 50 0.24 -22.49 -6.39
CA SER A 50 -0.13 -23.90 -6.60
C SER A 50 -0.06 -24.72 -5.31
N GLY A 51 0.92 -24.46 -4.43
CA GLY A 51 1.05 -25.17 -3.16
C GLY A 51 0.05 -24.75 -2.07
N ILE A 52 -0.50 -23.53 -2.16
CA ILE A 52 -1.34 -22.96 -1.09
C ILE A 52 -2.83 -22.98 -1.45
N PHE A 53 -3.16 -22.76 -2.72
CA PHE A 53 -4.53 -22.48 -3.15
C PHE A 53 -5.16 -23.59 -4.01
N THR A 54 -4.47 -24.70 -4.22
CA THR A 54 -5.03 -25.85 -4.94
C THR A 54 -5.38 -26.97 -3.99
N GLY A 55 -6.61 -27.50 -4.12
CA GLY A 55 -7.09 -28.64 -3.34
C GLY A 55 -7.92 -28.27 -2.10
N THR A 56 -8.07 -29.22 -1.21
CA THR A 56 -8.71 -29.06 0.09
C THR A 56 -7.65 -28.98 1.18
N ASN A 57 -7.94 -28.23 2.24
CA ASN A 57 -7.07 -28.20 3.42
C ASN A 57 -7.21 -29.46 4.29
N VAL A 58 -6.41 -29.55 5.36
CA VAL A 58 -6.44 -30.65 6.33
C VAL A 58 -7.81 -30.83 6.99
N MET A 59 -8.64 -29.78 6.99
CA MET A 59 -10.01 -29.80 7.55
C MET A 59 -11.08 -30.13 6.49
N GLY A 60 -10.68 -30.46 5.24
CA GLY A 60 -11.61 -30.75 4.15
C GLY A 60 -12.29 -29.53 3.53
N GLU A 61 -11.90 -28.31 3.92
CA GLU A 61 -12.46 -27.07 3.35
C GLU A 61 -11.79 -26.72 2.02
N GLU A 62 -12.55 -26.11 1.11
CA GLU A 62 -12.00 -25.56 -0.13
C GLU A 62 -10.97 -24.48 0.16
N THR A 63 -9.81 -24.59 -0.46
CA THR A 63 -8.78 -23.54 -0.48
C THR A 63 -8.89 -22.75 -1.79
N GLY A 64 -8.45 -21.50 -1.78
CA GLY A 64 -8.44 -20.67 -2.98
C GLY A 64 -8.65 -19.20 -2.69
N ILE A 65 -8.63 -18.42 -3.76
CA ILE A 65 -8.95 -16.99 -3.73
C ILE A 65 -10.35 -16.79 -4.29
N ALA A 66 -11.14 -15.97 -3.63
CA ALA A 66 -12.48 -15.60 -4.06
C ALA A 66 -12.63 -14.08 -4.12
N ILE A 67 -13.66 -13.63 -4.85
CA ILE A 67 -14.03 -12.22 -4.97
C ILE A 67 -15.16 -11.94 -3.98
N GLY A 68 -15.00 -10.88 -3.19
CA GLY A 68 -16.03 -10.41 -2.27
C GLY A 68 -15.66 -9.05 -1.72
N PHE A 69 -16.46 -8.03 -2.07
CA PHE A 69 -16.18 -6.66 -1.69
C PHE A 69 -16.12 -6.49 -0.16
N ALA A 70 -14.99 -6.00 0.31
CA ALA A 70 -14.72 -5.66 1.71
C ALA A 70 -14.95 -6.80 2.73
N LYS A 71 -15.09 -8.06 2.27
CA LYS A 71 -15.54 -9.19 3.11
C LYS A 71 -14.64 -9.44 4.31
N VAL A 72 -13.33 -9.29 4.16
CA VAL A 72 -12.38 -9.47 5.27
C VAL A 72 -12.24 -8.18 6.06
N TRP A 73 -12.14 -7.05 5.37
CA TRP A 73 -11.92 -5.76 6.03
C TRP A 73 -13.06 -5.38 6.98
N SER A 74 -14.32 -5.69 6.62
CA SER A 74 -15.49 -5.42 7.46
C SER A 74 -15.46 -6.13 8.82
N ASN A 75 -14.66 -7.20 8.97
CA ASN A 75 -14.46 -7.86 10.26
C ASN A 75 -13.55 -7.06 11.21
N TYR A 76 -12.71 -6.17 10.65
CA TYR A 76 -11.74 -5.37 11.42
C TYR A 76 -12.16 -3.91 11.58
N SER A 77 -13.07 -3.42 10.75
CA SER A 77 -13.51 -2.02 10.80
C SER A 77 -14.98 -1.86 10.45
N LYS A 78 -15.70 -1.14 11.30
CA LYS A 78 -17.10 -0.74 11.05
C LYS A 78 -17.24 0.27 9.93
N SER A 79 -16.17 1.05 9.65
CA SER A 79 -16.15 2.08 8.61
C SER A 79 -14.81 2.07 7.87
N ILE A 80 -14.77 1.35 6.75
CA ILE A 80 -13.57 1.25 5.92
C ILE A 80 -13.08 2.62 5.42
N PRO A 81 -13.94 3.52 4.92
CA PRO A 81 -13.49 4.86 4.50
C PRO A 81 -12.84 5.64 5.64
N LEU A 82 -13.43 5.59 6.84
CA LEU A 82 -12.86 6.27 8.00
C LEU A 82 -11.50 5.68 8.39
N SER A 83 -11.38 4.35 8.39
CA SER A 83 -10.08 3.68 8.67
C SER A 83 -9.00 4.10 7.67
N ILE A 84 -9.34 4.21 6.38
CA ILE A 84 -8.40 4.66 5.34
C ILE A 84 -8.00 6.12 5.60
N ILE A 85 -8.97 7.01 5.83
CA ILE A 85 -8.71 8.43 6.06
C ILE A 85 -7.85 8.64 7.32
N MET A 86 -8.21 7.99 8.42
CA MET A 86 -7.47 8.11 9.67
C MET A 86 -6.06 7.52 9.56
N GLY A 87 -5.94 6.32 8.97
CA GLY A 87 -4.64 5.67 8.76
C GLY A 87 -3.72 6.42 7.80
N MET A 88 -4.28 7.20 6.86
CA MET A 88 -3.54 7.93 5.83
C MET A 88 -3.60 9.45 6.00
N ALA A 89 -4.01 9.95 7.16
CA ALA A 89 -4.22 11.39 7.38
C ALA A 89 -2.97 12.22 7.07
N LEU A 90 -1.78 11.81 7.52
CA LEU A 90 -0.52 12.49 7.19
C LEU A 90 -0.19 12.43 5.70
N PRO A 91 -0.13 11.25 5.04
CA PRO A 91 0.12 11.19 3.60
C PRO A 91 -0.88 12.00 2.76
N ILE A 92 -2.18 11.94 3.08
CA ILE A 92 -3.21 12.69 2.37
C ILE A 92 -3.01 14.20 2.60
N GLY A 93 -2.77 14.63 3.83
CA GLY A 93 -2.54 16.04 4.16
C GLY A 93 -1.34 16.61 3.42
N VAL A 94 -0.19 15.92 3.47
CA VAL A 94 1.03 16.33 2.75
C VAL A 94 0.83 16.33 1.24
N LEU A 95 0.12 15.35 0.68
CA LEU A 95 -0.22 15.33 -0.74
C LEU A 95 -1.07 16.54 -1.13
N CYS A 96 -2.14 16.82 -0.39
CA CYS A 96 -3.03 17.95 -0.66
C CYS A 96 -2.29 19.29 -0.59
N LEU A 97 -1.45 19.49 0.42
CA LEU A 97 -0.66 20.72 0.57
C LEU A 97 0.33 20.91 -0.59
N ASN A 98 1.00 19.82 -1.01
CA ASN A 98 1.94 19.91 -2.15
C ASN A 98 1.23 20.08 -3.48
N LEU A 99 0.03 19.52 -3.66
CA LEU A 99 -0.78 19.77 -4.86
C LEU A 99 -1.21 21.26 -4.95
N LEU A 100 -1.46 21.90 -3.81
CA LEU A 100 -1.87 23.30 -3.75
C LEU A 100 -0.68 24.27 -3.87
N PHE A 101 0.46 23.98 -3.25
CA PHE A 101 1.54 24.96 -3.06
C PHE A 101 2.86 24.59 -3.75
N ASP A 102 3.04 23.34 -4.20
CA ASP A 102 4.25 22.88 -4.90
C ASP A 102 3.94 21.80 -5.95
N LEU A 103 2.93 22.05 -6.77
CA LEU A 103 2.43 21.13 -7.79
C LEU A 103 3.54 20.63 -8.74
N LYS A 104 4.49 21.50 -9.11
CA LYS A 104 5.57 21.16 -10.04
C LYS A 104 6.48 20.07 -9.45
N SER A 105 6.89 20.24 -8.22
CA SER A 105 7.77 19.30 -7.53
C SER A 105 7.09 17.94 -7.34
N ILE A 106 5.85 17.93 -6.84
CA ILE A 106 5.15 16.68 -6.57
C ILE A 106 4.84 15.91 -7.85
N LYS A 107 4.46 16.58 -8.95
CA LYS A 107 4.22 15.95 -10.25
C LYS A 107 5.46 15.25 -10.83
N GLN A 108 6.65 15.81 -10.59
CA GLN A 108 7.90 15.25 -11.11
C GLN A 108 8.45 14.11 -10.24
N ASN A 109 7.92 13.92 -9.03
CA ASN A 109 8.38 12.88 -8.11
C ASN A 109 7.77 11.51 -8.47
N ARG A 110 8.43 10.79 -9.39
CA ARG A 110 7.98 9.48 -9.88
C ARG A 110 7.90 8.43 -8.77
N TYR A 111 8.80 8.47 -7.80
CA TYR A 111 8.82 7.52 -6.69
C TYR A 111 7.65 7.74 -5.74
N TYR A 112 7.28 8.99 -5.50
CA TYR A 112 6.11 9.35 -4.71
C TYR A 112 4.83 8.81 -5.35
N TRP A 113 4.65 9.00 -6.66
CA TRP A 113 3.49 8.50 -7.39
C TRP A 113 3.48 6.97 -7.48
N PHE A 114 4.65 6.33 -7.63
CA PHE A 114 4.73 4.88 -7.61
C PHE A 114 4.29 4.31 -6.24
N ALA A 115 4.69 4.94 -5.13
CA ALA A 115 4.27 4.53 -3.80
C ALA A 115 2.73 4.64 -3.65
N TRP A 116 2.13 5.75 -4.09
CA TRP A 116 0.68 5.92 -4.10
C TRP A 116 -0.05 4.90 -4.97
N LEU A 117 0.44 4.64 -6.18
CA LEU A 117 -0.15 3.63 -7.07
C LEU A 117 -0.07 2.22 -6.46
N ASN A 118 1.07 1.89 -5.84
CA ASN A 118 1.22 0.62 -5.14
C ASN A 118 0.25 0.48 -3.97
N TYR A 119 0.08 1.54 -3.17
CA TYR A 119 -0.89 1.56 -2.08
C TYR A 119 -2.33 1.41 -2.58
N LEU A 120 -2.71 2.14 -3.62
CA LEU A 120 -4.07 2.06 -4.19
C LEU A 120 -4.34 0.68 -4.78
N ALA A 121 -3.38 0.09 -5.50
CA ALA A 121 -3.51 -1.27 -6.03
C ALA A 121 -3.64 -2.31 -4.90
N ALA A 122 -2.83 -2.19 -3.84
CA ALA A 122 -2.90 -3.07 -2.68
C ALA A 122 -4.23 -2.92 -1.92
N THR A 123 -4.71 -1.69 -1.76
CA THR A 123 -6.01 -1.39 -1.15
C THR A 123 -7.14 -2.02 -1.96
N LEU A 124 -7.11 -1.88 -3.29
CA LEU A 124 -8.10 -2.48 -4.17
C LEU A 124 -8.07 -4.01 -4.08
N MET A 125 -6.88 -4.61 -4.07
CA MET A 125 -6.76 -6.07 -3.91
C MET A 125 -7.32 -6.54 -2.57
N PHE A 126 -7.04 -5.85 -1.48
CA PHE A 126 -7.57 -6.20 -0.16
C PHE A 126 -9.09 -5.98 -0.05
N LEU A 127 -9.64 -5.00 -0.78
CA LEU A 127 -11.09 -4.77 -0.84
C LEU A 127 -11.83 -5.83 -1.66
N VAL A 128 -11.20 -6.38 -2.70
CA VAL A 128 -11.89 -7.22 -3.69
C VAL A 128 -11.65 -8.70 -3.46
N PHE A 129 -10.45 -9.08 -3.03
CA PHE A 129 -10.05 -10.47 -2.91
C PHE A 129 -9.96 -10.94 -1.47
N TYR A 130 -10.32 -12.22 -1.25
CA TYR A 130 -10.11 -12.88 0.02
C TYR A 130 -9.76 -14.35 -0.19
N GLU A 131 -9.11 -14.95 0.83
CA GLU A 131 -8.84 -16.40 0.84
C GLU A 131 -10.05 -17.15 1.38
N LYS A 132 -10.36 -18.30 0.77
CA LYS A 132 -11.46 -19.18 1.22
C LYS A 132 -11.06 -19.97 2.48
N GLY A 133 -12.08 -20.49 3.17
CA GLY A 133 -11.94 -21.34 4.35
C GLY A 133 -11.34 -20.64 5.55
N PHE A 134 -10.66 -21.38 6.41
CA PHE A 134 -10.05 -20.86 7.65
C PHE A 134 -9.02 -19.75 7.40
N ARG A 135 -8.42 -19.72 6.22
CA ARG A 135 -7.41 -18.70 5.84
C ARG A 135 -8.01 -17.31 5.63
N MET A 136 -9.34 -17.20 5.52
CA MET A 136 -10.01 -15.90 5.38
C MET A 136 -9.67 -14.96 6.53
N MET A 137 -9.63 -15.49 7.76
CA MET A 137 -9.34 -14.70 8.96
C MET A 137 -7.85 -14.33 9.10
N HIS A 138 -6.95 -14.95 8.34
CA HIS A 138 -5.53 -14.54 8.32
C HIS A 138 -5.30 -13.22 7.59
N ALA A 139 -6.29 -12.75 6.81
CA ALA A 139 -6.26 -11.46 6.11
C ALA A 139 -4.96 -11.24 5.31
N ASN A 140 -4.46 -12.29 4.62
CA ASN A 140 -3.14 -12.24 3.98
C ASN A 140 -2.99 -11.12 2.95
N PHE A 141 -4.08 -10.67 2.30
CA PHE A 141 -4.05 -9.51 1.40
C PHE A 141 -3.81 -8.19 2.14
N SER A 142 -4.07 -8.11 3.45
CA SER A 142 -3.77 -6.92 4.24
C SER A 142 -2.26 -6.63 4.32
N TRP A 143 -1.42 -7.64 4.22
CA TRP A 143 0.03 -7.43 4.19
C TRP A 143 0.49 -6.61 2.98
N GLY A 144 -0.13 -6.80 1.81
CA GLY A 144 0.11 -5.96 0.65
C GLY A 144 -0.28 -4.50 0.91
N TYR A 145 -1.46 -4.30 1.52
CA TYR A 145 -1.95 -2.99 1.94
C TYR A 145 -1.01 -2.31 2.95
N MET A 146 -0.57 -3.03 4.00
CA MET A 146 0.35 -2.49 5.02
C MET A 146 1.71 -2.08 4.41
N HIS A 147 2.27 -2.89 3.51
CA HIS A 147 3.51 -2.54 2.81
C HIS A 147 3.33 -1.33 1.90
N GLY A 148 2.20 -1.27 1.16
CA GLY A 148 1.87 -0.10 0.34
C GLY A 148 1.76 1.17 1.17
N MET A 149 1.08 1.11 2.32
CA MET A 149 0.97 2.20 3.28
C MET A 149 2.35 2.63 3.80
N PHE A 150 3.21 1.67 4.18
CA PHE A 150 4.57 1.96 4.62
C PHE A 150 5.38 2.74 3.58
N PHE A 151 5.31 2.34 2.29
CA PHE A 151 6.00 3.06 1.22
C PHE A 151 5.48 4.48 1.03
N VAL A 152 4.16 4.68 1.12
CA VAL A 152 3.58 6.03 1.03
C VAL A 152 4.03 6.88 2.21
N PHE A 153 4.05 6.34 3.45
CA PHE A 153 4.57 7.06 4.60
C PHE A 153 6.04 7.43 4.44
N LEU A 154 6.89 6.50 4.01
CA LEU A 154 8.32 6.77 3.77
C LEU A 154 8.51 7.92 2.76
N MET A 155 7.80 7.86 1.63
CA MET A 155 7.88 8.90 0.61
C MET A 155 7.28 10.23 1.09
N THR A 156 6.25 10.18 1.92
CA THR A 156 5.65 11.36 2.55
C THR A 156 6.62 12.05 3.50
N LEU A 157 7.35 11.29 4.32
CA LEU A 157 8.39 11.85 5.20
C LEU A 157 9.50 12.53 4.41
N ILE A 158 9.91 11.97 3.27
CA ILE A 158 10.90 12.61 2.38
C ILE A 158 10.38 13.96 1.85
N VAL A 159 9.11 14.00 1.41
CA VAL A 159 8.48 15.25 0.96
C VAL A 159 8.32 16.24 2.10
N MET A 160 7.92 15.79 3.29
CA MET A 160 7.79 16.64 4.48
C MET A 160 9.13 17.26 4.89
N VAL A 161 10.25 16.51 4.87
CA VAL A 161 11.59 17.05 5.12
C VAL A 161 11.94 18.14 4.10
N LYS A 162 11.56 17.97 2.84
CA LYS A 162 11.71 19.02 1.81
C LYS A 162 10.85 20.25 2.17
N ASN A 163 9.57 20.05 2.53
CA ASN A 163 8.67 21.15 2.92
C ASN A 163 9.23 21.93 4.11
N VAL A 164 9.77 21.26 5.13
CA VAL A 164 10.46 21.90 6.26
C VAL A 164 11.56 22.82 5.77
N ARG A 165 12.44 22.36 4.88
CA ARG A 165 13.58 23.15 4.38
C ARG A 165 13.15 24.36 3.58
N GLU A 166 12.11 24.22 2.73
CA GLU A 166 11.68 25.25 1.79
C GLU A 166 10.68 26.25 2.39
N TRP A 167 9.79 25.75 3.28
CA TRP A 167 8.65 26.54 3.78
C TRP A 167 8.88 27.15 5.16
N TRP A 168 9.91 26.69 5.92
CA TRP A 168 10.16 27.14 7.30
C TRP A 168 10.27 28.65 7.47
N LYS A 169 10.89 29.33 6.49
CA LYS A 169 11.09 30.79 6.50
C LYS A 169 9.98 31.56 5.75
N SER A 170 8.88 30.92 5.43
CA SER A 170 7.75 31.52 4.71
C SER A 170 6.47 31.41 5.53
N TRP A 171 5.41 32.10 5.09
CA TRP A 171 4.08 32.00 5.71
C TRP A 171 3.55 30.53 5.70
N LYS A 172 4.08 29.68 4.84
CA LYS A 172 3.72 28.25 4.75
C LYS A 172 4.21 27.44 5.96
N VAL A 173 4.99 28.02 6.86
CA VAL A 173 5.45 27.37 8.10
C VAL A 173 4.29 26.81 8.93
N ILE A 174 3.12 27.45 8.87
CA ILE A 174 1.93 26.95 9.58
C ILE A 174 1.52 25.56 9.11
N PHE A 175 1.67 25.25 7.82
CA PHE A 175 1.39 23.91 7.26
C PHE A 175 2.46 22.91 7.69
N VAL A 176 3.73 23.32 7.74
CA VAL A 176 4.83 22.49 8.26
C VAL A 176 4.57 22.10 9.72
N ILE A 177 4.14 23.05 10.55
CA ILE A 177 3.77 22.76 11.94
C ILE A 177 2.60 21.76 11.99
N GLY A 178 1.60 21.93 11.13
CA GLY A 178 0.48 21.00 11.01
C GLY A 178 0.93 19.59 10.59
N GLU A 179 1.80 19.48 9.59
CA GLU A 179 2.39 18.19 9.15
C GLU A 179 3.14 17.50 10.31
N ILE A 180 3.94 18.26 11.06
CA ILE A 180 4.69 17.77 12.22
C ILE A 180 3.72 17.29 13.32
N ALA A 181 2.69 18.07 13.62
CA ALA A 181 1.69 17.70 14.64
C ALA A 181 0.97 16.39 14.29
N VAL A 182 0.53 16.22 13.03
CA VAL A 182 -0.12 14.99 12.56
C VAL A 182 0.86 13.83 12.55
N PHE A 183 2.12 14.04 12.20
CA PHE A 183 3.17 13.02 12.30
C PHE A 183 3.33 12.51 13.74
N PHE A 184 3.46 13.41 14.70
CA PHE A 184 3.56 13.03 16.12
C PHE A 184 2.29 12.33 16.62
N TYR A 185 1.11 12.76 16.18
CA TYR A 185 -0.13 12.05 16.48
C TYR A 185 -0.09 10.59 15.99
N HIS A 186 0.30 10.34 14.73
CA HIS A 186 0.46 8.99 14.22
C HIS A 186 1.51 8.17 14.99
N LEU A 187 2.62 8.81 15.39
CA LEU A 187 3.67 8.16 16.18
C LEU A 187 3.12 7.70 17.54
N VAL A 188 2.41 8.58 18.25
CA VAL A 188 1.79 8.25 19.54
C VAL A 188 0.76 7.13 19.39
N CYS A 189 -0.10 7.19 18.38
CA CYS A 189 -1.06 6.12 18.09
C CYS A 189 -0.36 4.79 17.81
N GLY A 190 0.71 4.79 17.02
CA GLY A 190 1.49 3.59 16.69
C GLY A 190 2.18 3.00 17.92
N VAL A 191 2.76 3.84 18.78
CA VAL A 191 3.39 3.40 20.05
C VAL A 191 2.34 2.80 20.98
N ASN A 192 1.19 3.45 21.13
CA ASN A 192 0.09 2.95 21.97
C ASN A 192 -0.42 1.59 21.46
N PHE A 193 -0.59 1.44 20.15
CA PHE A 193 -0.97 0.16 19.55
C PHE A 193 0.09 -0.93 19.81
N LEU A 194 1.37 -0.61 19.66
CA LEU A 194 2.46 -1.54 19.92
C LEU A 194 2.50 -1.96 21.39
N MET A 195 2.36 -1.01 22.31
CA MET A 195 2.32 -1.29 23.75
C MET A 195 1.14 -2.19 24.10
N TYR A 196 -0.04 -1.92 23.53
CA TYR A 196 -1.22 -2.76 23.71
C TYR A 196 -1.01 -4.18 23.22
N ALA A 197 -0.43 -4.35 22.02
CA ALA A 197 -0.10 -5.65 21.46
C ALA A 197 0.94 -6.43 22.30
N VAL A 198 1.98 -5.74 22.80
CA VAL A 198 3.04 -6.35 23.65
C VAL A 198 2.50 -6.78 25.01
N MET A 199 1.53 -6.07 25.57
CA MET A 199 0.87 -6.44 26.83
C MET A 199 -0.05 -7.67 26.70
N GLY A 200 -0.13 -8.28 25.51
CA GLY A 200 -0.92 -9.49 25.29
C GLY A 200 -2.43 -9.27 25.29
N ASN A 201 -2.89 -8.01 25.15
CA ASN A 201 -4.29 -7.71 25.03
C ASN A 201 -4.83 -8.21 23.68
N ASP A 202 -6.06 -8.70 23.69
CA ASP A 202 -6.70 -9.17 22.48
C ASP A 202 -6.97 -8.00 21.52
N LEU A 203 -6.38 -8.07 20.32
CA LEU A 203 -6.51 -7.02 19.30
C LEU A 203 -7.90 -6.98 18.63
N ALA A 204 -8.78 -7.94 18.97
CA ALA A 204 -10.15 -8.01 18.44
C ALA A 204 -11.07 -6.88 18.93
N GLY A 205 -10.61 -6.02 19.83
CA GLY A 205 -11.35 -4.88 20.37
C GLY A 205 -11.05 -3.51 19.75
N PHE A 206 -10.19 -3.44 18.70
CA PHE A 206 -9.88 -2.19 18.00
C PHE A 206 -10.69 -2.00 16.73
#